data_b19b0d0f9c9fee88ee74d4d9ac45a177
#
_entry.id   b19b0d0f9c9fee88ee74d4d9ac45a177
#
_cell.length_a   1.000
_cell.length_b   1.000
_cell.length_c   1.000
_cell.angle_alpha   90.00
_cell.angle_beta   90.00
_cell.angle_gamma   90.00
#
_symmetry.space_group_name_H-M   'P 1'
#
loop_
_entity.id
_entity.type
_entity.pdbx_description
1 polymer ?
#
loop_
_entity_poly.entity_id
_entity_poly.type
_entity_poly.pdbx_seq_one_letter_code
_entity_poly.pdbx_strand_id
1 'polypeptide(L)'
;MKDKYFHFSSVEKKVVFALLILLWGFLFIRAIYVPVLHDEIATFFYYIQSDNYMPPGAHWDANNHVLNSMLANFSYHIFGSSPLALRLPNVLTYALFFYGAFQIAGRLNKKILRWGLLLALVGSHYLFEYFGECRGYGMSIAFFVVAIFHFIRLKETGARKHLLLIPFFLFLATAANLTLILPSVLLFGFMALFQLKENFTGNKKVLLINSAILLTTALPFLILVKLSFAFKERGAFYYGVGDGFYEVTVRSLSQVFMDFYNQPIAVLLTLIFLGISLYAIVQIFRKKSLYSTLENASFFPVLLFANIACILFLYHQMEVNFPEDRIAIHLFFLFVTSFAFVLDDLSTKKAKIAWIGIPLFYFPFLFFFHGSPTGSTFSSEERTSYPIYDYISNATNDFKFPATVGAYKTQEFCWYYLNNRDGGSQGKVHTNFHIALDADFQVVRDGRIEDSTLFDFYDPVVSDPDTKLTLYERRNKLERQLIHATNVRPTSGFISDEYHNILEMEIDSLANKTLFLGAELTLESQEKPFISWLAVTVNDAAGTSIYQEYIPLDWLRKDWNGSENNLLQGTLLHDIPKEGKILKFYIWNIDKTSYSIPNGKCYLYHLERDFPNQYN
;
A
#
# COMPACT_ATOMS: atom_id res chain seq x y z
N MET A 1 36.00 -20.71 7.59
CA MET A 1 36.23 -21.04 6.18
C MET A 1 35.93 -19.82 5.33
N LYS A 2 36.86 -19.35 4.48
CA LYS A 2 36.56 -18.33 3.48
C LYS A 2 35.55 -18.92 2.47
N ASP A 3 34.41 -18.24 2.24
CA ASP A 3 33.43 -18.68 1.26
C ASP A 3 34.07 -18.56 -0.15
N LYS A 4 34.36 -19.70 -0.77
CA LYS A 4 35.06 -19.80 -2.07
C LYS A 4 34.32 -19.03 -3.18
N TYR A 5 33.03 -18.84 -3.03
CA TYR A 5 32.18 -18.21 -4.04
C TYR A 5 31.87 -16.74 -3.77
N PHE A 6 32.44 -16.16 -2.70
CA PHE A 6 32.16 -14.78 -2.29
C PHE A 6 33.35 -13.86 -2.52
N HIS A 7 33.18 -12.85 -3.38
CA HIS A 7 34.29 -12.07 -3.95
C HIS A 7 34.48 -10.65 -3.38
N PHE A 8 33.64 -10.19 -2.43
CA PHE A 8 33.91 -8.92 -1.74
C PHE A 8 35.11 -9.05 -0.79
N SER A 9 36.08 -8.15 -0.92
CA SER A 9 37.22 -8.05 -0.01
C SER A 9 36.83 -7.57 1.38
N SER A 10 37.74 -7.67 2.36
CA SER A 10 37.49 -7.19 3.71
C SER A 10 37.20 -5.70 3.79
N VAL A 11 37.88 -4.88 2.99
CA VAL A 11 37.65 -3.44 2.91
C VAL A 11 36.27 -3.15 2.29
N GLU A 12 35.94 -3.81 1.17
CA GLU A 12 34.63 -3.66 0.53
C GLU A 12 33.49 -4.03 1.46
N LYS A 13 33.63 -5.08 2.29
CA LYS A 13 32.62 -5.45 3.31
C LYS A 13 32.38 -4.34 4.32
N LYS A 14 33.42 -3.61 4.75
CA LYS A 14 33.27 -2.46 5.65
C LYS A 14 32.51 -1.32 4.97
N VAL A 15 32.82 -1.04 3.70
CA VAL A 15 32.11 -0.01 2.90
C VAL A 15 30.64 -0.40 2.72
N VAL A 16 30.33 -1.67 2.40
CA VAL A 16 28.96 -2.17 2.27
C VAL A 16 28.21 -2.08 3.60
N PHE A 17 28.85 -2.37 4.73
CA PHE A 17 28.23 -2.23 6.05
C PHE A 17 27.93 -0.74 6.37
N ALA A 18 28.86 0.16 6.08
CA ALA A 18 28.62 1.60 6.25
C ALA A 18 27.46 2.09 5.37
N LEU A 19 27.39 1.61 4.12
CA LEU A 19 26.27 1.90 3.21
C LEU A 19 24.93 1.40 3.76
N LEU A 20 24.89 0.18 4.33
CA LEU A 20 23.69 -0.34 4.99
C LEU A 20 23.21 0.60 6.10
N ILE A 21 24.10 0.98 7.01
CA ILE A 21 23.74 1.87 8.13
C ILE A 21 23.22 3.22 7.64
N LEU A 22 23.85 3.79 6.62
CA LEU A 22 23.46 5.08 6.05
C LEU A 22 22.07 5.00 5.39
N LEU A 23 21.84 4.03 4.51
CA LEU A 23 20.57 3.87 3.82
C LEU A 23 19.45 3.46 4.80
N TRP A 24 19.73 2.57 5.72
CA TRP A 24 18.74 2.14 6.71
C TRP A 24 18.38 3.27 7.68
N GLY A 25 19.36 4.07 8.13
CA GLY A 25 19.11 5.28 8.92
C GLY A 25 18.27 6.31 8.15
N PHE A 26 18.56 6.53 6.87
CA PHE A 26 17.76 7.39 6.00
C PHE A 26 16.33 6.88 5.84
N LEU A 27 16.14 5.56 5.73
CA LEU A 27 14.81 4.94 5.66
C LEU A 27 14.00 5.17 6.95
N PHE A 28 14.63 5.11 8.14
CA PHE A 28 13.98 5.46 9.40
C PHE A 28 13.51 6.92 9.41
N ILE A 29 14.34 7.85 8.92
CA ILE A 29 13.97 9.27 8.80
C ILE A 29 12.74 9.41 7.90
N ARG A 30 12.75 8.78 6.74
CA ARG A 30 11.61 8.77 5.81
C ARG A 30 10.34 8.19 6.44
N ALA A 31 10.46 7.08 7.18
CA ALA A 31 9.32 6.44 7.83
C ALA A 31 8.64 7.33 8.90
N ILE A 32 9.37 8.33 9.43
CA ILE A 32 8.83 9.32 10.37
C ILE A 32 8.15 10.48 9.61
N TYR A 33 8.82 11.04 8.60
CA TYR A 33 8.47 12.35 8.05
C TYR A 33 7.66 12.30 6.74
N VAL A 34 7.77 11.23 5.94
CA VAL A 34 6.97 11.11 4.71
C VAL A 34 5.50 10.94 5.09
N PRO A 35 4.58 11.78 4.56
CA PRO A 35 3.16 11.67 4.83
C PRO A 35 2.60 10.28 4.51
N VAL A 36 1.58 9.87 5.27
CA VAL A 36 0.94 8.57 5.07
C VAL A 36 0.19 8.51 3.74
N LEU A 37 0.16 7.32 3.15
CA LEU A 37 -0.50 7.04 1.88
C LEU A 37 -1.91 6.47 2.13
N HIS A 38 -2.84 6.73 1.22
CA HIS A 38 -4.21 6.20 1.28
C HIS A 38 -4.25 4.68 1.56
N ASP A 39 -3.50 3.89 0.81
CA ASP A 39 -3.45 2.43 1.00
C ASP A 39 -2.88 1.99 2.37
N GLU A 40 -1.93 2.76 2.94
CA GLU A 40 -1.42 2.48 4.29
C GLU A 40 -2.52 2.66 5.33
N ILE A 41 -3.35 3.68 5.14
CA ILE A 41 -4.41 4.01 6.08
C ILE A 41 -5.62 3.11 5.91
N ALA A 42 -5.95 2.71 4.69
CA ALA A 42 -6.91 1.63 4.47
C ALA A 42 -6.45 0.35 5.20
N THR A 43 -5.15 0.00 5.13
CA THR A 43 -4.57 -1.12 5.89
C THR A 43 -4.71 -0.91 7.40
N PHE A 44 -4.49 0.33 7.89
CA PHE A 44 -4.62 0.66 9.31
C PHE A 44 -6.05 0.45 9.81
N PHE A 45 -7.06 1.04 9.18
CA PHE A 45 -8.44 0.95 9.65
C PHE A 45 -9.04 -0.44 9.48
N TYR A 46 -8.87 -1.05 8.29
CA TYR A 46 -9.52 -2.34 8.01
C TYR A 46 -8.88 -3.53 8.72
N TYR A 47 -7.57 -3.49 9.01
CA TYR A 47 -6.85 -4.67 9.49
C TYR A 47 -6.08 -4.46 10.79
N ILE A 48 -5.40 -3.30 10.95
CA ILE A 48 -4.52 -3.08 12.10
C ILE A 48 -5.34 -2.66 13.32
N GLN A 49 -6.15 -1.62 13.20
CA GLN A 49 -6.96 -1.12 14.31
C GLN A 49 -8.07 -2.10 14.71
N SER A 50 -8.62 -2.83 13.74
CA SER A 50 -9.68 -3.83 13.96
C SER A 50 -9.19 -5.15 14.55
N ASP A 51 -7.88 -5.38 14.66
CA ASP A 51 -7.26 -6.64 15.07
C ASP A 51 -7.62 -7.84 14.17
N ASN A 52 -8.00 -7.60 12.92
CA ASN A 52 -8.56 -8.60 12.01
C ASN A 52 -7.78 -8.65 10.69
N TYR A 53 -6.99 -9.68 10.47
CA TYR A 53 -6.04 -9.73 9.33
C TYR A 53 -6.46 -10.66 8.20
N MET A 54 -7.32 -11.64 8.48
CA MET A 54 -7.66 -12.68 7.51
C MET A 54 -9.16 -12.84 7.32
N PRO A 55 -9.65 -12.91 6.05
CA PRO A 55 -11.01 -13.33 5.77
C PRO A 55 -11.31 -14.74 6.31
N PRO A 56 -12.59 -15.03 6.72
CA PRO A 56 -13.78 -14.20 6.55
C PRO A 56 -13.97 -13.11 7.62
N GLY A 57 -13.16 -13.05 8.66
CA GLY A 57 -13.30 -12.05 9.72
C GLY A 57 -12.85 -10.65 9.31
N ALA A 58 -11.85 -10.55 8.42
CA ALA A 58 -11.36 -9.28 7.89
C ALA A 58 -12.07 -8.87 6.59
N HIS A 59 -11.96 -7.59 6.26
CA HIS A 59 -12.40 -7.06 4.97
C HIS A 59 -11.77 -7.82 3.79
N TRP A 60 -12.59 -8.14 2.77
CA TRP A 60 -12.17 -8.89 1.59
C TRP A 60 -11.57 -7.95 0.54
N ASP A 61 -10.27 -7.74 0.60
CA ASP A 61 -9.53 -6.98 -0.40
C ASP A 61 -8.18 -7.67 -0.68
N ALA A 62 -7.86 -7.87 -1.97
CA ALA A 62 -6.58 -8.41 -2.40
C ALA A 62 -5.40 -7.47 -2.08
N ASN A 63 -5.68 -6.20 -1.79
CA ASN A 63 -4.72 -5.20 -1.33
C ASN A 63 -4.28 -5.41 0.13
N ASN A 64 -4.88 -6.38 0.85
CA ASN A 64 -4.46 -6.77 2.18
C ASN A 64 -3.14 -7.56 2.16
N HIS A 65 -2.14 -7.01 2.76
CA HIS A 65 -0.84 -7.64 2.98
C HIS A 65 -0.80 -8.33 4.36
N VAL A 66 -1.40 -9.52 4.48
CA VAL A 66 -1.70 -10.20 5.75
C VAL A 66 -0.54 -10.20 6.74
N LEU A 67 0.66 -10.61 6.32
CA LEU A 67 1.82 -10.65 7.22
C LEU A 67 2.24 -9.25 7.67
N ASN A 68 2.21 -8.26 6.77
CA ASN A 68 2.51 -6.88 7.12
C ASN A 68 1.47 -6.32 8.09
N SER A 69 0.18 -6.53 7.83
CA SER A 69 -0.92 -6.09 8.71
C SER A 69 -0.78 -6.67 10.12
N MET A 70 -0.48 -7.97 10.23
CA MET A 70 -0.26 -8.65 11.51
C MET A 70 0.95 -8.09 12.28
N LEU A 71 2.09 -7.88 11.60
CA LEU A 71 3.29 -7.35 12.25
C LEU A 71 3.15 -5.86 12.60
N ALA A 72 2.48 -5.08 11.73
CA ALA A 72 2.18 -3.68 11.99
C ALA A 72 1.20 -3.52 13.16
N ASN A 73 0.21 -4.41 13.30
CA ASN A 73 -0.66 -4.44 14.46
C ASN A 73 0.12 -4.74 15.76
N PHE A 74 1.02 -5.70 15.75
CA PHE A 74 1.89 -5.94 16.90
C PHE A 74 2.71 -4.69 17.27
N SER A 75 3.27 -4.00 16.28
CA SER A 75 3.99 -2.74 16.47
C SER A 75 3.08 -1.62 17.00
N TYR A 76 1.86 -1.52 16.48
CA TYR A 76 0.84 -0.57 16.91
C TYR A 76 0.46 -0.73 18.39
N HIS A 77 0.28 -1.96 18.86
CA HIS A 77 -0.02 -2.20 20.28
C HIS A 77 1.11 -1.82 21.23
N ILE A 78 2.37 -1.79 20.76
CA ILE A 78 3.53 -1.42 21.58
C ILE A 78 3.83 0.09 21.47
N PHE A 79 3.76 0.67 20.28
CA PHE A 79 4.28 2.00 19.96
C PHE A 79 3.20 3.01 19.53
N GLY A 80 1.93 2.60 19.48
CA GLY A 80 0.82 3.46 19.05
C GLY A 80 0.71 3.59 17.53
N SER A 81 -0.08 4.58 17.08
CA SER A 81 -0.48 4.78 15.68
C SER A 81 0.45 5.72 14.89
N SER A 82 1.66 6.03 15.39
CA SER A 82 2.58 6.90 14.64
C SER A 82 2.98 6.27 13.29
N PRO A 83 3.30 7.07 12.25
CA PRO A 83 3.73 6.54 10.95
C PRO A 83 4.88 5.55 11.08
N LEU A 84 5.89 5.87 11.91
CA LEU A 84 7.01 4.97 12.16
C LEU A 84 6.55 3.64 12.79
N ALA A 85 5.65 3.68 13.76
CA ALA A 85 5.17 2.46 14.43
C ALA A 85 4.50 1.51 13.44
N LEU A 86 3.67 2.02 12.53
CA LEU A 86 2.99 1.23 11.51
C LEU A 86 3.96 0.67 10.47
N ARG A 87 4.99 1.43 10.09
CA ARG A 87 5.98 1.10 9.06
C ARG A 87 7.16 0.27 9.57
N LEU A 88 7.37 0.22 10.90
CA LEU A 88 8.54 -0.39 11.54
C LEU A 88 8.84 -1.82 11.07
N PRO A 89 7.87 -2.74 11.00
CA PRO A 89 8.15 -4.10 10.53
C PRO A 89 8.74 -4.13 9.13
N ASN A 90 8.21 -3.31 8.22
CA ASN A 90 8.69 -3.25 6.84
C ASN A 90 10.09 -2.62 6.76
N VAL A 91 10.33 -1.52 7.49
CA VAL A 91 11.65 -0.86 7.61
C VAL A 91 12.72 -1.83 8.09
N LEU A 92 12.41 -2.70 9.07
CA LEU A 92 13.35 -3.70 9.58
C LEU A 92 13.73 -4.73 8.51
N THR A 93 12.80 -5.10 7.63
CA THR A 93 13.09 -6.08 6.56
C THR A 93 14.03 -5.56 5.49
N TYR A 94 14.25 -4.24 5.38
CA TYR A 94 15.26 -3.69 4.48
C TYR A 94 16.67 -4.23 4.77
N ALA A 95 17.03 -4.43 6.03
CA ALA A 95 18.31 -5.04 6.38
C ALA A 95 18.45 -6.48 5.87
N LEU A 96 17.35 -7.27 5.86
CA LEU A 96 17.32 -8.61 5.27
C LEU A 96 17.45 -8.55 3.74
N PHE A 97 16.75 -7.65 3.10
CA PHE A 97 16.86 -7.40 1.66
C PHE A 97 18.29 -7.04 1.27
N PHE A 98 18.87 -6.06 1.97
CA PHE A 98 20.24 -5.62 1.75
C PHE A 98 21.24 -6.77 1.91
N TYR A 99 21.09 -7.57 2.98
CA TYR A 99 21.92 -8.75 3.21
C TYR A 99 21.80 -9.75 2.06
N GLY A 100 20.59 -10.09 1.63
CA GLY A 100 20.36 -11.01 0.51
C GLY A 100 20.96 -10.49 -0.80
N ALA A 101 20.74 -9.22 -1.13
CA ALA A 101 21.30 -8.55 -2.31
C ALA A 101 22.86 -8.56 -2.28
N PHE A 102 23.44 -8.24 -1.12
CA PHE A 102 24.89 -8.30 -0.91
C PHE A 102 25.46 -9.72 -1.11
N GLN A 103 24.76 -10.73 -0.59
CA GLN A 103 25.18 -12.12 -0.74
C GLN A 103 25.09 -12.58 -2.20
N ILE A 104 24.05 -12.20 -2.92
CA ILE A 104 23.87 -12.54 -4.34
C ILE A 104 24.91 -11.80 -5.20
N ALA A 105 25.05 -10.49 -5.03
CA ALA A 105 26.03 -9.69 -5.77
C ALA A 105 27.46 -10.19 -5.52
N GLY A 106 27.76 -10.63 -4.30
CA GLY A 106 29.05 -11.18 -3.93
C GLY A 106 29.49 -12.41 -4.74
N ARG A 107 28.59 -13.07 -5.48
CA ARG A 107 28.90 -14.22 -6.35
C ARG A 107 29.37 -13.81 -7.73
N LEU A 108 29.29 -12.53 -8.10
CA LEU A 108 29.81 -12.04 -9.36
C LEU A 108 31.34 -11.88 -9.32
N ASN A 109 32.02 -12.36 -10.37
CA ASN A 109 33.48 -12.31 -10.45
C ASN A 109 33.98 -10.89 -10.76
N LYS A 110 33.27 -10.16 -11.64
CA LYS A 110 33.68 -8.84 -12.08
C LYS A 110 33.27 -7.76 -11.09
N LYS A 111 34.24 -7.01 -10.57
CA LYS A 111 34.01 -5.98 -9.55
C LYS A 111 32.96 -4.95 -9.97
N ILE A 112 32.99 -4.49 -11.22
CA ILE A 112 32.03 -3.51 -11.73
C ILE A 112 30.59 -4.04 -11.71
N LEU A 113 30.37 -5.30 -12.09
CA LEU A 113 29.05 -5.93 -12.08
C LEU A 113 28.59 -6.20 -10.65
N ARG A 114 29.51 -6.60 -9.75
CA ARG A 114 29.22 -6.85 -8.34
C ARG A 114 28.73 -5.59 -7.62
N TRP A 115 29.43 -4.47 -7.79
CA TRP A 115 29.01 -3.19 -7.23
C TRP A 115 27.78 -2.63 -7.96
N GLY A 116 27.75 -2.73 -9.30
CA GLY A 116 26.62 -2.30 -10.09
C GLY A 116 25.31 -2.99 -9.67
N LEU A 117 25.33 -4.32 -9.53
CA LEU A 117 24.15 -5.07 -9.07
C LEU A 117 23.74 -4.70 -7.64
N LEU A 118 24.70 -4.68 -6.70
CA LEU A 118 24.38 -4.31 -5.32
C LEU A 118 23.72 -2.93 -5.25
N LEU A 119 24.36 -1.93 -5.87
CA LEU A 119 23.89 -0.56 -5.82
C LEU A 119 22.57 -0.36 -6.59
N ALA A 120 22.36 -1.07 -7.72
CA ALA A 120 21.10 -1.04 -8.44
C ALA A 120 19.94 -1.58 -7.62
N LEU A 121 20.16 -2.62 -6.80
CA LEU A 121 19.12 -3.19 -5.96
C LEU A 121 18.85 -2.33 -4.71
N VAL A 122 19.90 -1.96 -3.95
CA VAL A 122 19.74 -1.26 -2.67
C VAL A 122 19.55 0.25 -2.81
N GLY A 123 19.96 0.83 -3.94
CA GLY A 123 19.87 2.25 -4.28
C GLY A 123 18.86 2.56 -5.39
N SER A 124 17.96 1.66 -5.74
CA SER A 124 16.78 2.00 -6.54
C SER A 124 15.80 2.76 -5.64
N HIS A 125 15.56 4.06 -5.92
CA HIS A 125 14.72 4.91 -5.08
C HIS A 125 13.30 4.33 -4.92
N TYR A 126 12.71 3.85 -5.98
CA TYR A 126 11.36 3.30 -5.99
C TYR A 126 11.26 2.01 -5.14
N LEU A 127 12.20 1.09 -5.32
CA LEU A 127 12.26 -0.12 -4.49
C LEU A 127 12.53 0.21 -3.02
N PHE A 128 13.33 1.24 -2.76
CA PHE A 128 13.65 1.72 -1.43
C PHE A 128 12.45 2.33 -0.73
N GLU A 129 11.61 3.10 -1.43
CA GLU A 129 10.40 3.71 -0.88
C GLU A 129 9.41 2.67 -0.33
N TYR A 130 9.27 1.53 -1.00
CA TYR A 130 8.40 0.44 -0.52
C TYR A 130 8.78 -0.14 0.85
N PHE A 131 10.01 0.00 1.28
CA PHE A 131 10.41 -0.37 2.64
C PHE A 131 10.01 0.67 3.69
N GLY A 132 9.72 1.89 3.27
CA GLY A 132 9.28 3.01 4.11
C GLY A 132 7.77 3.14 4.24
N GLU A 133 6.97 2.18 3.79
CA GLU A 133 5.51 2.21 3.82
C GLU A 133 4.94 1.06 4.65
N CYS A 134 3.75 1.25 5.23
CA CYS A 134 3.01 0.17 5.92
C CYS A 134 2.32 -0.74 4.89
N ARG A 135 3.13 -1.28 3.95
CA ARG A 135 2.70 -2.15 2.85
C ARG A 135 3.64 -3.34 2.73
N GLY A 136 3.13 -4.49 2.30
CA GLY A 136 3.92 -5.72 2.25
C GLY A 136 4.92 -5.83 1.10
N TYR A 137 5.03 -4.85 0.21
CA TYR A 137 5.88 -4.93 -0.99
C TYR A 137 7.37 -5.07 -0.65
N GLY A 138 7.92 -4.17 0.17
CA GLY A 138 9.32 -4.24 0.61
C GLY A 138 9.61 -5.52 1.37
N MET A 139 8.76 -5.88 2.33
CA MET A 139 8.87 -7.11 3.13
C MET A 139 8.87 -8.36 2.25
N SER A 140 7.97 -8.44 1.28
CA SER A 140 7.82 -9.59 0.40
C SER A 140 9.05 -9.83 -0.46
N ILE A 141 9.60 -8.77 -1.09
CA ILE A 141 10.81 -8.88 -1.91
C ILE A 141 12.04 -9.20 -1.04
N ALA A 142 12.11 -8.70 0.22
CA ALA A 142 13.18 -9.06 1.14
C ALA A 142 13.22 -10.56 1.41
N PHE A 143 12.09 -11.16 1.77
CA PHE A 143 11.99 -12.59 2.02
C PHE A 143 12.25 -13.42 0.76
N PHE A 144 11.76 -12.98 -0.39
CA PHE A 144 12.01 -13.66 -1.66
C PHE A 144 13.51 -13.68 -2.02
N VAL A 145 14.21 -12.55 -1.86
CA VAL A 145 15.66 -12.44 -2.11
C VAL A 145 16.46 -13.32 -1.15
N VAL A 146 16.05 -13.40 0.12
CA VAL A 146 16.68 -14.29 1.11
C VAL A 146 16.41 -15.77 0.76
N ALA A 147 15.21 -16.11 0.27
CA ALA A 147 14.92 -17.48 -0.21
C ALA A 147 15.84 -17.86 -1.39
N ILE A 148 16.01 -16.96 -2.36
CA ILE A 148 16.96 -17.16 -3.48
C ILE A 148 18.40 -17.33 -2.97
N PHE A 149 18.83 -16.51 -2.03
CA PHE A 149 20.15 -16.69 -1.39
C PHE A 149 20.29 -18.08 -0.78
N HIS A 150 19.29 -18.57 -0.06
CA HIS A 150 19.31 -19.90 0.50
C HIS A 150 19.28 -21.01 -0.56
N PHE A 151 18.62 -20.80 -1.69
CA PHE A 151 18.68 -21.71 -2.81
C PHE A 151 20.10 -21.80 -3.40
N ILE A 152 20.78 -20.65 -3.55
CA ILE A 152 22.20 -20.62 -3.96
C ILE A 152 23.06 -21.38 -2.95
N ARG A 153 22.86 -21.16 -1.65
CA ARG A 153 23.60 -21.88 -0.59
C ARG A 153 23.32 -23.37 -0.55
N LEU A 154 22.09 -23.79 -0.86
CA LEU A 154 21.75 -25.21 -1.01
C LEU A 154 22.60 -25.86 -2.08
N LYS A 155 22.72 -25.20 -3.26
CA LYS A 155 23.54 -25.69 -4.37
C LYS A 155 25.04 -25.72 -4.04
N GLU A 156 25.53 -24.73 -3.30
CA GLU A 156 26.95 -24.61 -2.92
C GLU A 156 27.36 -25.61 -1.84
N THR A 157 26.49 -25.95 -0.90
CA THR A 157 26.85 -26.68 0.33
C THR A 157 26.13 -28.00 0.52
N GLY A 158 25.00 -28.24 -0.14
CA GLY A 158 24.13 -29.38 0.07
C GLY A 158 23.47 -29.43 1.47
N ALA A 159 23.59 -28.37 2.28
CA ALA A 159 23.18 -28.39 3.68
C ALA A 159 21.65 -28.36 3.82
N ARG A 160 21.08 -29.37 4.50
CA ARG A 160 19.63 -29.57 4.68
C ARG A 160 18.90 -28.41 5.32
N LYS A 161 19.55 -27.57 6.15
CA LYS A 161 18.92 -26.39 6.73
C LYS A 161 18.32 -25.46 5.66
N HIS A 162 18.91 -25.42 4.47
CA HIS A 162 18.40 -24.59 3.37
C HIS A 162 17.12 -25.15 2.76
N LEU A 163 16.86 -26.48 2.85
CA LEU A 163 15.59 -27.08 2.45
C LEU A 163 14.40 -26.65 3.32
N LEU A 164 14.67 -26.21 4.56
CA LEU A 164 13.67 -25.66 5.47
C LEU A 164 13.55 -24.14 5.29
N LEU A 165 14.70 -23.45 5.15
CA LEU A 165 14.73 -21.99 5.08
C LEU A 165 14.15 -21.44 3.76
N ILE A 166 14.35 -22.14 2.64
CA ILE A 166 13.77 -21.70 1.35
C ILE A 166 12.25 -21.62 1.43
N PRO A 167 11.50 -22.70 1.70
CA PRO A 167 10.04 -22.66 1.74
C PRO A 167 9.52 -21.76 2.87
N PHE A 168 10.22 -21.66 4.00
CA PHE A 168 9.88 -20.74 5.07
C PHE A 168 9.87 -19.27 4.58
N PHE A 169 10.96 -18.83 3.95
CA PHE A 169 11.03 -17.45 3.44
C PHE A 169 10.12 -17.22 2.24
N LEU A 170 9.87 -18.23 1.39
CA LEU A 170 8.88 -18.13 0.31
C LEU A 170 7.45 -18.00 0.85
N PHE A 171 7.12 -18.73 1.92
CA PHE A 171 5.84 -18.57 2.60
C PHE A 171 5.67 -17.16 3.17
N LEU A 172 6.69 -16.63 3.88
CA LEU A 172 6.66 -15.26 4.39
C LEU A 172 6.55 -14.22 3.27
N ALA A 173 7.27 -14.42 2.16
CA ALA A 173 7.20 -13.54 0.99
C ALA A 173 5.78 -13.48 0.42
N THR A 174 5.15 -14.65 0.25
CA THR A 174 3.79 -14.77 -0.31
C THR A 174 2.73 -14.26 0.68
N ALA A 175 2.90 -14.50 1.99
CA ALA A 175 2.01 -14.00 3.03
C ALA A 175 2.11 -12.46 3.19
N ALA A 176 3.29 -11.89 2.92
CA ALA A 176 3.46 -10.43 2.87
C ALA A 176 2.87 -9.81 1.60
N ASN A 177 2.86 -10.54 0.48
CA ASN A 177 2.27 -10.08 -0.77
C ASN A 177 1.91 -11.28 -1.66
N LEU A 178 0.62 -11.51 -1.87
CA LEU A 178 0.11 -12.65 -2.66
C LEU A 178 0.60 -12.66 -4.12
N THR A 179 1.02 -11.52 -4.67
CA THR A 179 1.57 -11.47 -6.04
C THR A 179 2.84 -12.30 -6.20
N LEU A 180 3.55 -12.57 -5.09
CA LEU A 180 4.73 -13.44 -5.10
C LEU A 180 4.41 -14.94 -5.08
N ILE A 181 3.14 -15.36 -5.13
CA ILE A 181 2.78 -16.77 -5.16
C ILE A 181 3.39 -17.49 -6.37
N LEU A 182 3.32 -16.86 -7.54
CA LEU A 182 3.86 -17.44 -8.79
C LEU A 182 5.38 -17.62 -8.73
N PRO A 183 6.21 -16.59 -8.51
CA PRO A 183 7.65 -16.77 -8.40
C PRO A 183 8.06 -17.68 -7.23
N SER A 184 7.29 -17.72 -6.14
CA SER A 184 7.53 -18.62 -5.02
C SER A 184 7.31 -20.09 -5.39
N VAL A 185 6.21 -20.41 -6.07
CA VAL A 185 5.91 -21.75 -6.55
C VAL A 185 6.97 -22.22 -7.55
N LEU A 186 7.41 -21.35 -8.46
CA LEU A 186 8.48 -21.66 -9.42
C LEU A 186 9.82 -21.95 -8.72
N LEU A 187 10.22 -21.11 -7.77
CA LEU A 187 11.47 -21.34 -7.03
C LEU A 187 11.40 -22.59 -6.16
N PHE A 188 10.24 -22.85 -5.54
CA PHE A 188 10.00 -24.10 -4.79
C PHE A 188 10.09 -25.32 -5.72
N GLY A 189 9.48 -25.25 -6.92
CA GLY A 189 9.57 -26.29 -7.93
C GLY A 189 11.01 -26.54 -8.38
N PHE A 190 11.80 -25.50 -8.61
CA PHE A 190 13.23 -25.63 -8.93
C PHE A 190 14.02 -26.27 -7.79
N MET A 191 13.73 -25.93 -6.54
CA MET A 191 14.33 -26.56 -5.38
C MET A 191 13.99 -28.08 -5.31
N ALA A 192 12.71 -28.42 -5.54
CA ALA A 192 12.26 -29.79 -5.55
C ALA A 192 12.95 -30.62 -6.67
N LEU A 193 13.00 -30.08 -7.88
CA LEU A 193 13.71 -30.72 -9.01
C LEU A 193 15.19 -30.93 -8.72
N PHE A 194 15.84 -29.92 -8.11
CA PHE A 194 17.25 -30.02 -7.70
C PHE A 194 17.46 -31.16 -6.72
N GLN A 195 16.62 -31.23 -5.68
CA GLN A 195 16.74 -32.27 -4.63
C GLN A 195 16.39 -33.68 -5.14
N LEU A 196 15.37 -33.82 -5.96
CA LEU A 196 14.99 -35.14 -6.50
C LEU A 196 16.14 -35.74 -7.29
N LYS A 197 16.81 -34.99 -8.16
CA LYS A 197 17.93 -35.51 -8.94
C LYS A 197 19.13 -35.88 -8.07
N GLU A 198 19.53 -35.01 -7.14
CA GLU A 198 20.63 -35.31 -6.20
C GLU A 198 20.39 -36.60 -5.39
N ASN A 199 19.13 -36.86 -5.05
CA ASN A 199 18.74 -37.98 -4.21
C ASN A 199 18.52 -39.28 -5.00
N PHE A 200 18.17 -39.23 -6.31
CA PHE A 200 18.03 -40.45 -7.13
C PHE A 200 19.34 -41.20 -7.33
N THR A 201 20.49 -40.54 -7.20
CA THR A 201 21.83 -41.11 -7.28
C THR A 201 22.38 -41.56 -5.95
N GLY A 202 21.63 -41.34 -4.84
CA GLY A 202 22.09 -41.47 -3.45
C GLY A 202 21.30 -42.47 -2.60
N ASN A 203 21.37 -42.30 -1.31
CA ASN A 203 20.76 -43.14 -0.28
C ASN A 203 19.23 -42.96 -0.22
N LYS A 204 18.44 -44.05 -0.36
CA LYS A 204 16.96 -44.05 -0.29
C LYS A 204 16.39 -43.39 0.98
N LYS A 205 17.09 -43.51 2.14
CA LYS A 205 16.70 -42.88 3.40
C LYS A 205 16.79 -41.33 3.30
N VAL A 206 17.82 -40.84 2.62
CA VAL A 206 17.99 -39.39 2.38
C VAL A 206 16.91 -38.86 1.46
N LEU A 207 16.58 -39.61 0.40
CA LEU A 207 15.49 -39.26 -0.50
C LEU A 207 14.15 -39.16 0.26
N LEU A 208 13.83 -40.16 1.08
CA LEU A 208 12.59 -40.17 1.86
C LEU A 208 12.48 -38.98 2.81
N ILE A 209 13.56 -38.68 3.56
CA ILE A 209 13.60 -37.53 4.49
C ILE A 209 13.43 -36.21 3.75
N ASN A 210 14.16 -35.98 2.67
CA ASN A 210 14.11 -34.74 1.93
C ASN A 210 12.73 -34.57 1.21
N SER A 211 12.14 -35.67 0.72
CA SER A 211 10.77 -35.65 0.14
C SER A 211 9.72 -35.31 1.23
N ALA A 212 9.85 -35.88 2.43
CA ALA A 212 8.98 -35.55 3.56
C ALA A 212 9.08 -34.05 3.94
N ILE A 213 10.30 -33.50 3.98
CA ILE A 213 10.52 -32.08 4.22
C ILE A 213 9.81 -31.23 3.14
N LEU A 214 9.99 -31.59 1.86
CA LEU A 214 9.35 -30.85 0.76
C LEU A 214 7.82 -30.90 0.86
N LEU A 215 7.24 -32.07 1.13
CA LEU A 215 5.79 -32.22 1.26
C LEU A 215 5.24 -31.41 2.45
N THR A 216 5.85 -31.55 3.62
CA THR A 216 5.38 -30.83 4.82
C THR A 216 5.53 -29.32 4.69
N THR A 217 6.58 -28.82 4.06
CA THR A 217 6.81 -27.38 3.86
C THR A 217 5.97 -26.80 2.72
N ALA A 218 5.39 -27.63 1.84
CA ALA A 218 4.44 -27.19 0.82
C ALA A 218 3.03 -26.94 1.40
N LEU A 219 2.65 -27.61 2.51
CA LEU A 219 1.30 -27.50 3.08
C LEU A 219 0.85 -26.05 3.39
N PRO A 220 1.66 -25.19 4.03
CA PRO A 220 1.27 -23.81 4.30
C PRO A 220 0.92 -23.01 3.03
N PHE A 221 1.56 -23.30 1.90
CA PHE A 221 1.24 -22.65 0.63
C PHE A 221 -0.17 -22.95 0.14
N LEU A 222 -0.74 -24.10 0.47
CA LEU A 222 -2.11 -24.46 0.08
C LEU A 222 -3.14 -23.48 0.66
N ILE A 223 -2.88 -22.94 1.85
CA ILE A 223 -3.73 -21.92 2.48
C ILE A 223 -3.70 -20.63 1.63
N LEU A 224 -2.51 -20.18 1.21
CA LEU A 224 -2.34 -18.97 0.41
C LEU A 224 -2.91 -19.14 -1.01
N VAL A 225 -2.74 -20.33 -1.59
CA VAL A 225 -3.37 -20.69 -2.88
C VAL A 225 -4.89 -20.65 -2.77
N LYS A 226 -5.47 -21.29 -1.73
CA LYS A 226 -6.91 -21.25 -1.48
C LYS A 226 -7.43 -19.82 -1.30
N LEU A 227 -6.69 -19.00 -0.55
CA LEU A 227 -7.01 -17.59 -0.35
C LEU A 227 -7.00 -16.82 -1.68
N SER A 228 -5.99 -17.04 -2.54
CA SER A 228 -5.90 -16.41 -3.87
C SER A 228 -7.09 -16.76 -4.77
N PHE A 229 -7.53 -18.02 -4.77
CA PHE A 229 -8.73 -18.43 -5.52
C PHE A 229 -10.00 -17.77 -4.95
N ALA A 230 -10.15 -17.70 -3.63
CA ALA A 230 -11.28 -17.05 -3.00
C ALA A 230 -11.36 -15.54 -3.32
N PHE A 231 -10.23 -14.85 -3.42
CA PHE A 231 -10.18 -13.46 -3.89
C PHE A 231 -10.58 -13.35 -5.37
N LYS A 232 -10.11 -14.27 -6.22
CA LYS A 232 -10.49 -14.30 -7.64
C LYS A 232 -12.00 -14.49 -7.83
N GLU A 233 -12.59 -15.46 -7.14
CA GLU A 233 -14.03 -15.75 -7.20
C GLU A 233 -14.90 -14.55 -6.76
N ARG A 234 -14.38 -13.69 -5.89
CA ARG A 234 -15.04 -12.47 -5.42
C ARG A 234 -14.76 -11.23 -6.28
N GLY A 235 -14.01 -11.37 -7.37
CA GLY A 235 -13.64 -10.25 -8.23
C GLY A 235 -12.67 -9.25 -7.58
N ALA A 236 -11.98 -9.66 -6.49
CA ALA A 236 -11.06 -8.78 -5.77
C ALA A 236 -9.72 -8.55 -6.49
N PHE A 237 -9.43 -9.27 -7.59
CA PHE A 237 -8.27 -9.02 -8.46
C PHE A 237 -8.63 -8.03 -9.58
N TYR A 238 -8.94 -6.81 -9.22
CA TYR A 238 -9.33 -5.75 -10.15
C TYR A 238 -8.13 -4.93 -10.68
N TYR A 239 -6.93 -5.16 -10.14
CA TYR A 239 -5.72 -4.51 -10.61
C TYR A 239 -5.13 -5.19 -11.84
N GLY A 240 -4.52 -4.37 -12.70
CA GLY A 240 -3.98 -4.79 -13.98
C GLY A 240 -5.02 -4.76 -15.09
N VAL A 241 -4.55 -4.68 -16.32
CA VAL A 241 -5.39 -4.58 -17.51
C VAL A 241 -5.05 -5.69 -18.49
N GLY A 242 -5.97 -6.01 -19.40
CA GLY A 242 -5.81 -7.04 -20.42
C GLY A 242 -5.11 -6.57 -21.70
N ASP A 243 -4.59 -5.34 -21.77
CA ASP A 243 -4.11 -4.68 -23.01
C ASP A 243 -2.79 -5.23 -23.58
N GLY A 244 -2.20 -6.22 -22.92
CA GLY A 244 -0.98 -6.89 -23.36
C GLY A 244 0.19 -6.70 -22.40
N PHE A 245 1.06 -7.71 -22.35
CA PHE A 245 2.20 -7.75 -21.42
C PHE A 245 3.15 -6.57 -21.59
N TYR A 246 3.38 -6.13 -22.83
CA TYR A 246 4.26 -5.00 -23.10
C TYR A 246 3.64 -3.69 -22.59
N GLU A 247 2.39 -3.42 -22.93
CA GLU A 247 1.70 -2.16 -22.57
C GLU A 247 1.46 -2.06 -21.06
N VAL A 248 1.15 -3.15 -20.39
CA VAL A 248 0.87 -3.16 -18.96
C VAL A 248 2.16 -3.31 -18.14
N THR A 249 2.88 -4.42 -18.31
CA THR A 249 3.99 -4.77 -17.42
C THR A 249 5.29 -4.04 -17.79
N VAL A 250 5.71 -4.07 -19.06
CA VAL A 250 7.00 -3.48 -19.45
C VAL A 250 6.94 -1.96 -19.35
N ARG A 251 5.84 -1.36 -19.81
CA ARG A 251 5.65 0.09 -19.76
C ARG A 251 5.61 0.61 -18.33
N SER A 252 4.80 0.00 -17.45
CA SER A 252 4.70 0.42 -16.05
C SER A 252 6.03 0.28 -15.31
N LEU A 253 6.73 -0.85 -15.48
CA LEU A 253 8.05 -1.04 -14.87
C LEU A 253 9.09 -0.03 -15.41
N SER A 254 9.03 0.30 -16.70
CA SER A 254 9.91 1.33 -17.26
C SER A 254 9.64 2.71 -16.64
N GLN A 255 8.37 3.07 -16.51
CA GLN A 255 7.96 4.34 -15.89
C GLN A 255 8.40 4.42 -14.42
N VAL A 256 8.15 3.36 -13.68
CA VAL A 256 8.44 3.26 -12.25
C VAL A 256 9.93 3.29 -11.94
N PHE A 257 10.72 2.44 -12.61
CA PHE A 257 12.14 2.29 -12.27
C PHE A 257 13.06 3.22 -13.00
N MET A 258 12.62 3.78 -14.15
CA MET A 258 13.39 4.77 -14.93
C MET A 258 12.89 6.20 -14.72
N ASP A 259 11.82 6.40 -13.94
CA ASP A 259 11.19 7.68 -13.62
C ASP A 259 10.58 8.41 -14.82
N PHE A 260 10.50 7.78 -15.96
CA PHE A 260 9.78 8.30 -17.12
C PHE A 260 9.43 7.19 -18.09
N TYR A 261 8.30 7.36 -18.77
CA TYR A 261 7.96 6.50 -19.89
C TYR A 261 8.60 7.05 -21.17
N ASN A 262 9.47 6.25 -21.75
CA ASN A 262 10.04 6.53 -23.07
C ASN A 262 9.97 5.25 -23.91
N GLN A 263 9.25 5.30 -25.02
CA GLN A 263 9.06 4.15 -25.90
C GLN A 263 10.37 3.51 -26.37
N PRO A 264 11.39 4.24 -26.85
CA PRO A 264 12.69 3.66 -27.19
C PRO A 264 13.35 2.89 -26.06
N ILE A 265 13.24 3.36 -24.82
CA ILE A 265 13.81 2.67 -23.64
C ILE A 265 13.02 1.39 -23.35
N ALA A 266 11.70 1.42 -23.38
CA ALA A 266 10.89 0.23 -23.18
C ALA A 266 11.18 -0.85 -24.25
N VAL A 267 11.36 -0.45 -25.50
CA VAL A 267 11.82 -1.34 -26.60
C VAL A 267 13.21 -1.89 -26.30
N LEU A 268 14.16 -1.06 -25.87
CA LEU A 268 15.50 -1.50 -25.50
C LEU A 268 15.47 -2.53 -24.35
N LEU A 269 14.69 -2.28 -23.30
CA LEU A 269 14.52 -3.21 -22.17
C LEU A 269 13.93 -4.55 -22.65
N THR A 270 12.96 -4.51 -23.56
CA THR A 270 12.39 -5.70 -24.19
C THR A 270 13.43 -6.48 -24.99
N LEU A 271 14.28 -5.79 -25.79
CA LEU A 271 15.36 -6.44 -26.53
C LEU A 271 16.41 -7.06 -25.60
N ILE A 272 16.75 -6.39 -24.51
CA ILE A 272 17.65 -6.95 -23.49
C ILE A 272 17.01 -8.20 -22.85
N PHE A 273 15.71 -8.15 -22.50
CA PHE A 273 14.98 -9.31 -21.99
C PHE A 273 14.99 -10.48 -22.98
N LEU A 274 14.72 -10.23 -24.27
CA LEU A 274 14.78 -11.26 -25.31
C LEU A 274 16.20 -11.85 -25.43
N GLY A 275 17.24 -11.02 -25.33
CA GLY A 275 18.63 -11.47 -25.31
C GLY A 275 18.94 -12.36 -24.09
N ILE A 276 18.47 -12.01 -22.90
CA ILE A 276 18.58 -12.79 -21.67
C ILE A 276 17.83 -14.13 -21.81
N SER A 277 16.63 -14.10 -22.38
CA SER A 277 15.81 -15.30 -22.61
C SER A 277 16.47 -16.25 -23.62
N LEU A 278 16.98 -15.71 -24.71
CA LEU A 278 17.75 -16.49 -25.69
C LEU A 278 18.99 -17.11 -25.06
N TYR A 279 19.73 -16.36 -24.22
CA TYR A 279 20.85 -16.90 -23.47
C TYR A 279 20.39 -18.08 -22.58
N ALA A 280 19.29 -17.96 -21.85
CA ALA A 280 18.74 -19.04 -21.00
C ALA A 280 18.42 -20.29 -21.82
N ILE A 281 17.72 -20.13 -22.94
CA ILE A 281 17.36 -21.20 -23.87
C ILE A 281 18.62 -21.90 -24.40
N VAL A 282 19.59 -21.14 -24.91
CA VAL A 282 20.86 -21.70 -25.42
C VAL A 282 21.60 -22.47 -24.34
N GLN A 283 21.61 -21.99 -23.09
CA GLN A 283 22.27 -22.72 -21.98
C GLN A 283 21.54 -24.05 -21.65
N ILE A 284 20.21 -24.08 -21.69
CA ILE A 284 19.43 -25.32 -21.48
C ILE A 284 19.80 -26.34 -22.56
N PHE A 285 19.82 -25.97 -23.84
CA PHE A 285 20.16 -26.88 -24.94
C PHE A 285 21.62 -27.32 -24.89
N ARG A 286 22.57 -26.43 -24.64
CA ARG A 286 24.00 -26.74 -24.55
C ARG A 286 24.32 -27.71 -23.42
N LYS A 287 23.69 -27.54 -22.26
CA LYS A 287 23.91 -28.38 -21.07
C LYS A 287 23.06 -29.66 -21.11
N LYS A 288 22.15 -29.79 -22.08
CA LYS A 288 21.22 -30.91 -22.24
C LYS A 288 20.47 -31.29 -20.95
N SER A 289 20.37 -30.37 -20.01
CA SER A 289 19.74 -30.58 -18.70
C SER A 289 19.37 -29.26 -18.05
N LEU A 290 18.10 -29.10 -17.68
CA LEU A 290 17.63 -27.98 -16.87
C LEU A 290 18.38 -27.92 -15.53
N TYR A 291 18.63 -29.07 -14.93
CA TYR A 291 19.35 -29.19 -13.68
C TYR A 291 20.75 -28.55 -13.73
N SER A 292 21.59 -28.92 -14.71
CA SER A 292 22.92 -28.34 -14.86
C SER A 292 22.89 -26.85 -15.23
N THR A 293 21.78 -26.38 -15.79
CA THR A 293 21.55 -24.96 -16.02
C THR A 293 21.24 -24.22 -14.72
N LEU A 294 20.48 -24.84 -13.81
CA LEU A 294 20.18 -24.28 -12.50
C LEU A 294 21.40 -24.19 -11.55
N GLU A 295 22.46 -24.96 -11.80
CA GLU A 295 23.69 -24.93 -11.00
C GLU A 295 24.57 -23.70 -11.25
N ASN A 296 24.36 -22.97 -12.31
CA ASN A 296 25.27 -21.94 -12.81
C ASN A 296 24.65 -20.53 -12.83
N ALA A 297 25.38 -19.59 -13.43
CA ALA A 297 24.93 -18.21 -13.68
C ALA A 297 23.62 -18.11 -14.46
N SER A 298 23.23 -19.18 -15.18
CA SER A 298 21.99 -19.26 -15.95
C SER A 298 20.72 -19.38 -15.09
N PHE A 299 20.84 -19.61 -13.79
CA PHE A 299 19.70 -19.75 -12.87
C PHE A 299 18.73 -18.56 -12.93
N PHE A 300 19.26 -17.33 -12.78
CA PHE A 300 18.43 -16.12 -12.79
C PHE A 300 17.73 -15.89 -14.13
N PRO A 301 18.41 -15.98 -15.30
CA PRO A 301 17.76 -15.92 -16.60
C PRO A 301 16.65 -16.96 -16.78
N VAL A 302 16.86 -18.19 -16.31
CA VAL A 302 15.85 -19.27 -16.41
C VAL A 302 14.65 -18.96 -15.51
N LEU A 303 14.89 -18.48 -14.29
CA LEU A 303 13.80 -18.11 -13.37
C LEU A 303 12.99 -16.92 -13.90
N LEU A 304 13.65 -15.90 -14.46
CA LEU A 304 12.98 -14.76 -15.10
C LEU A 304 12.12 -15.24 -16.29
N PHE A 305 12.70 -16.02 -17.19
CA PHE A 305 11.98 -16.56 -18.35
C PHE A 305 10.77 -17.40 -17.92
N ALA A 306 10.94 -18.30 -16.95
CA ALA A 306 9.86 -19.12 -16.43
C ALA A 306 8.73 -18.28 -15.80
N ASN A 307 9.06 -17.22 -15.06
CA ASN A 307 8.06 -16.30 -14.50
C ASN A 307 7.22 -15.65 -15.60
N ILE A 308 7.85 -15.07 -16.62
CA ILE A 308 7.13 -14.41 -17.71
C ILE A 308 6.31 -15.41 -18.52
N ALA A 309 6.87 -16.60 -18.81
CA ALA A 309 6.11 -17.66 -19.50
C ALA A 309 4.87 -18.08 -18.71
N CYS A 310 4.98 -18.20 -17.37
CA CYS A 310 3.83 -18.52 -16.52
C CYS A 310 2.82 -17.36 -16.43
N ILE A 311 3.25 -16.11 -16.39
CA ILE A 311 2.36 -14.94 -16.44
C ILE A 311 1.54 -14.96 -17.74
N LEU A 312 2.19 -15.16 -18.90
CA LEU A 312 1.52 -15.27 -20.19
C LEU A 312 0.56 -16.47 -20.22
N PHE A 313 0.96 -17.61 -19.66
CA PHE A 313 0.10 -18.79 -19.56
C PHE A 313 -1.14 -18.52 -18.69
N LEU A 314 -0.98 -17.91 -17.51
CA LEU A 314 -2.10 -17.58 -16.60
C LEU A 314 -3.07 -16.59 -17.24
N TYR A 315 -2.57 -15.60 -17.98
CA TYR A 315 -3.43 -14.68 -18.73
C TYR A 315 -4.29 -15.44 -19.76
N HIS A 316 -3.66 -16.26 -20.61
CA HIS A 316 -4.37 -16.94 -21.70
C HIS A 316 -5.29 -18.07 -21.22
N GLN A 317 -4.99 -18.75 -20.11
CA GLN A 317 -5.75 -19.91 -19.65
C GLN A 317 -6.70 -19.60 -18.50
N MET A 318 -6.42 -18.57 -17.73
CA MET A 318 -7.15 -18.28 -16.50
C MET A 318 -7.64 -16.83 -16.42
N GLU A 319 -7.46 -16.05 -17.48
CA GLU A 319 -7.87 -14.64 -17.55
C GLU A 319 -7.35 -13.80 -16.36
N VAL A 320 -6.12 -14.11 -15.90
CA VAL A 320 -5.46 -13.32 -14.86
C VAL A 320 -4.80 -12.11 -15.52
N ASN A 321 -5.14 -10.89 -15.07
CA ASN A 321 -4.57 -9.65 -15.58
C ASN A 321 -3.04 -9.63 -15.51
N PHE A 322 -2.40 -8.89 -16.42
CA PHE A 322 -0.95 -8.70 -16.38
C PHE A 322 -0.55 -7.87 -15.16
N PRO A 323 0.54 -8.25 -14.46
CA PRO A 323 1.00 -7.49 -13.31
C PRO A 323 1.54 -6.12 -13.75
N GLU A 324 1.11 -5.08 -13.04
CA GLU A 324 1.46 -3.69 -13.29
C GLU A 324 2.21 -3.12 -12.10
N ASP A 325 3.16 -2.19 -12.34
CA ASP A 325 3.83 -1.39 -11.33
C ASP A 325 4.37 -2.21 -10.14
N ARG A 326 3.95 -1.88 -8.92
CA ARG A 326 4.33 -2.52 -7.65
C ARG A 326 4.02 -4.01 -7.58
N ILE A 327 3.04 -4.47 -8.34
CA ILE A 327 2.68 -5.90 -8.43
C ILE A 327 3.79 -6.69 -9.14
N ALA A 328 4.50 -6.05 -10.07
CA ALA A 328 5.55 -6.65 -10.90
C ALA A 328 6.98 -6.49 -10.33
N ILE A 329 7.14 -6.00 -9.10
CA ILE A 329 8.44 -5.63 -8.48
C ILE A 329 9.47 -6.77 -8.50
N HIS A 330 9.04 -8.03 -8.40
CA HIS A 330 9.91 -9.19 -8.48
C HIS A 330 10.55 -9.37 -9.87
N LEU A 331 9.88 -8.91 -10.93
CA LEU A 331 10.43 -8.94 -12.30
C LEU A 331 11.59 -7.95 -12.45
N PHE A 332 11.50 -6.78 -11.82
CA PHE A 332 12.64 -5.85 -11.76
C PHE A 332 13.87 -6.51 -11.12
N PHE A 333 13.70 -7.08 -9.94
CA PHE A 333 14.80 -7.79 -9.25
C PHE A 333 15.39 -8.90 -10.12
N LEU A 334 14.55 -9.75 -10.70
CA LEU A 334 14.99 -10.87 -11.54
C LEU A 334 15.67 -10.38 -12.83
N PHE A 335 15.16 -9.32 -13.46
CA PHE A 335 15.71 -8.74 -14.68
C PHE A 335 17.12 -8.17 -14.45
N VAL A 336 17.27 -7.27 -13.47
CA VAL A 336 18.55 -6.62 -13.14
C VAL A 336 19.59 -7.66 -12.72
N THR A 337 19.19 -8.64 -11.92
CA THR A 337 20.07 -9.72 -11.48
C THR A 337 20.47 -10.64 -12.65
N SER A 338 19.51 -11.02 -13.52
CA SER A 338 19.80 -11.81 -14.71
C SER A 338 20.78 -11.11 -15.65
N PHE A 339 20.56 -9.83 -15.90
CA PHE A 339 21.45 -9.01 -16.71
C PHE A 339 22.88 -9.04 -16.18
N ALA A 340 23.07 -8.79 -14.88
CA ALA A 340 24.39 -8.81 -14.27
C ALA A 340 25.08 -10.18 -14.35
N PHE A 341 24.35 -11.29 -14.09
CA PHE A 341 24.91 -12.65 -14.14
C PHE A 341 25.23 -13.11 -15.55
N VAL A 342 24.43 -12.75 -16.56
CA VAL A 342 24.73 -13.03 -17.97
C VAL A 342 26.00 -12.31 -18.42
N LEU A 343 26.13 -11.03 -18.08
CA LEU A 343 27.34 -10.24 -18.41
C LEU A 343 28.58 -10.81 -17.70
N ASP A 344 28.46 -11.26 -16.44
CA ASP A 344 29.58 -11.86 -15.71
C ASP A 344 30.06 -13.15 -16.38
N ASP A 345 29.14 -14.06 -16.78
CA ASP A 345 29.46 -15.28 -17.50
C ASP A 345 30.12 -14.98 -18.87
N LEU A 346 29.54 -14.08 -19.65
CA LEU A 346 30.10 -13.68 -20.96
C LEU A 346 31.47 -12.99 -20.82
N SER A 347 31.67 -12.26 -19.74
CA SER A 347 32.93 -11.55 -19.45
C SER A 347 34.09 -12.50 -19.06
N THR A 348 33.80 -13.77 -18.80
CA THR A 348 34.87 -14.79 -18.61
C THR A 348 35.67 -14.99 -19.89
N LYS A 349 35.04 -14.83 -21.07
CA LYS A 349 35.68 -14.93 -22.38
C LYS A 349 36.28 -13.61 -22.85
N LYS A 350 35.61 -12.49 -22.64
CA LYS A 350 36.01 -11.14 -23.06
C LYS A 350 35.75 -10.15 -21.92
N ALA A 351 36.81 -9.81 -21.15
CA ALA A 351 36.69 -8.98 -19.95
C ALA A 351 35.96 -7.64 -20.16
N LYS A 352 36.07 -7.05 -21.36
CA LYS A 352 35.42 -5.77 -21.73
C LYS A 352 33.87 -5.83 -21.69
N ILE A 353 33.27 -7.03 -21.81
CA ILE A 353 31.82 -7.20 -21.75
C ILE A 353 31.26 -6.74 -20.40
N ALA A 354 32.03 -6.85 -19.31
CA ALA A 354 31.60 -6.40 -18.00
C ALA A 354 31.24 -4.90 -17.95
N TRP A 355 31.81 -4.07 -18.82
CA TRP A 355 31.54 -2.64 -18.90
C TRP A 355 30.14 -2.31 -19.47
N ILE A 356 29.49 -3.27 -20.16
CA ILE A 356 28.08 -3.15 -20.56
C ILE A 356 27.16 -3.07 -19.33
N GLY A 357 27.65 -3.42 -18.14
CA GLY A 357 26.92 -3.28 -16.87
C GLY A 357 26.92 -1.87 -16.27
N ILE A 358 27.59 -0.86 -16.89
CA ILE A 358 27.57 0.53 -16.39
C ILE A 358 26.14 1.07 -16.16
N PRO A 359 25.13 0.80 -17.02
CA PRO A 359 23.76 1.25 -16.79
C PRO A 359 23.15 0.83 -15.44
N LEU A 360 23.70 -0.20 -14.76
CA LEU A 360 23.26 -0.55 -13.41
C LEU A 360 23.47 0.59 -12.38
N PHE A 361 24.44 1.48 -12.62
CA PHE A 361 24.69 2.63 -11.77
C PHE A 361 23.69 3.78 -11.97
N TYR A 362 22.80 3.68 -12.97
CA TYR A 362 21.72 4.64 -13.17
C TYR A 362 20.76 4.69 -11.97
N PHE A 363 20.43 3.55 -11.38
CA PHE A 363 19.50 3.48 -10.25
C PHE A 363 19.98 4.22 -9.00
N PRO A 364 21.21 4.00 -8.47
CA PRO A 364 21.71 4.81 -7.36
C PRO A 364 21.93 6.29 -7.76
N PHE A 365 22.16 6.59 -9.03
CA PHE A 365 22.22 7.97 -9.51
C PHE A 365 20.85 8.66 -9.37
N LEU A 366 19.76 8.03 -9.83
CA LEU A 366 18.40 8.54 -9.62
C LEU A 366 18.07 8.75 -8.14
N PHE A 367 18.55 7.89 -7.27
CA PHE A 367 18.33 8.02 -5.83
C PHE A 367 18.80 9.37 -5.27
N PHE A 368 19.87 9.95 -5.79
CA PHE A 368 20.35 11.27 -5.37
C PHE A 368 19.39 12.40 -5.76
N PHE A 369 18.62 12.25 -6.82
CA PHE A 369 17.68 13.27 -7.27
C PHE A 369 16.30 13.14 -6.64
N HIS A 370 15.88 11.90 -6.33
CA HIS A 370 14.55 11.60 -5.81
C HIS A 370 14.52 11.28 -4.31
N GLY A 371 15.68 11.09 -3.70
CA GLY A 371 15.79 10.76 -2.27
C GLY A 371 15.45 11.93 -1.36
N SER A 372 14.15 12.21 -1.16
CA SER A 372 13.67 13.21 -0.20
C SER A 372 13.44 12.57 1.17
N PRO A 373 13.76 13.26 2.29
CA PRO A 373 13.41 12.79 3.64
C PRO A 373 11.92 12.96 3.95
N THR A 374 11.21 13.86 3.27
CA THR A 374 9.81 14.24 3.54
C THR A 374 8.87 13.94 2.38
N GLY A 375 9.39 13.97 1.14
CA GLY A 375 8.63 13.71 -0.07
C GLY A 375 8.71 12.25 -0.53
N SER A 376 7.80 11.85 -1.41
CA SER A 376 7.78 10.56 -2.09
C SER A 376 7.54 10.76 -3.57
N THR A 377 8.20 9.96 -4.40
CA THR A 377 7.93 9.92 -5.84
C THR A 377 6.70 9.07 -6.16
N PHE A 378 6.39 8.12 -5.28
CA PHE A 378 5.24 7.23 -5.43
C PHE A 378 3.98 7.86 -4.86
N SER A 379 2.93 7.99 -5.70
CA SER A 379 1.58 8.43 -5.31
C SER A 379 1.58 9.62 -4.34
N SER A 380 2.41 10.65 -4.62
CA SER A 380 2.49 11.85 -3.76
C SER A 380 1.12 12.51 -3.58
N GLU A 381 0.27 12.43 -4.61
CA GLU A 381 -1.08 12.98 -4.65
C GLU A 381 -2.12 12.22 -3.81
N GLU A 382 -1.82 10.99 -3.40
CA GLU A 382 -2.69 10.18 -2.54
C GLU A 382 -2.33 10.32 -1.06
N ARG A 383 -1.44 11.25 -0.74
CA ARG A 383 -0.98 11.54 0.62
C ARG A 383 -1.65 12.80 1.16
N THR A 384 -1.92 12.84 2.45
CA THR A 384 -2.45 14.05 3.10
C THR A 384 -1.30 14.92 3.60
N SER A 385 -1.35 16.19 3.25
CA SER A 385 -0.37 17.18 3.70
C SER A 385 -0.48 17.46 5.19
N TYR A 386 0.59 17.24 5.95
CA TYR A 386 0.64 17.61 7.37
C TYR A 386 0.55 19.13 7.58
N PRO A 387 1.26 20.00 6.83
CA PRO A 387 1.10 21.45 6.95
C PRO A 387 -0.33 21.94 6.72
N ILE A 388 -1.05 21.34 5.77
CA ILE A 388 -2.46 21.68 5.51
C ILE A 388 -3.35 21.27 6.69
N TYR A 389 -3.17 20.03 7.17
CA TYR A 389 -3.92 19.54 8.33
C TYR A 389 -3.68 20.40 9.57
N ASP A 390 -2.41 20.73 9.86
CA ASP A 390 -2.01 21.55 11.00
C ASP A 390 -2.58 22.98 10.90
N TYR A 391 -2.61 23.58 9.71
CA TYR A 391 -3.21 24.89 9.49
C TYR A 391 -4.69 24.89 9.86
N ILE A 392 -5.46 23.92 9.34
CA ILE A 392 -6.90 23.84 9.62
C ILE A 392 -7.14 23.55 11.11
N SER A 393 -6.31 22.71 11.74
CA SER A 393 -6.40 22.39 13.17
C SER A 393 -6.19 23.61 14.07
N ASN A 394 -5.38 24.57 13.62
CA ASN A 394 -5.09 25.82 14.35
C ASN A 394 -5.96 27.01 13.91
N ALA A 395 -6.76 26.83 12.86
CA ALA A 395 -7.62 27.89 12.38
C ALA A 395 -8.71 28.22 13.41
N THR A 396 -8.81 29.47 13.78
CA THR A 396 -9.88 29.95 14.66
C THR A 396 -11.21 29.88 13.93
N ASN A 397 -12.21 29.30 14.59
CA ASN A 397 -13.56 29.20 14.05
C ASN A 397 -14.55 29.69 15.10
N ASP A 398 -15.28 30.75 14.80
CA ASP A 398 -16.34 31.29 15.66
C ASP A 398 -17.59 30.40 15.70
N PHE A 399 -17.60 29.34 14.90
CA PHE A 399 -18.67 28.37 14.84
C PHE A 399 -18.41 27.21 15.82
N LYS A 400 -19.47 26.73 16.45
CA LYS A 400 -19.40 25.68 17.48
C LYS A 400 -18.74 24.39 17.01
N PHE A 401 -18.93 24.02 15.74
CA PHE A 401 -18.45 22.78 15.16
C PHE A 401 -17.13 22.99 14.41
N PRO A 402 -16.37 21.92 14.12
CA PRO A 402 -15.17 22.01 13.31
C PRO A 402 -15.43 22.70 11.96
N ALA A 403 -14.39 23.33 11.41
CA ALA A 403 -14.45 23.92 10.10
C ALA A 403 -14.77 22.88 9.04
N THR A 404 -15.53 23.28 8.02
CA THR A 404 -15.89 22.41 6.92
C THR A 404 -14.79 22.40 5.85
N VAL A 405 -14.41 21.21 5.39
CA VAL A 405 -13.32 21.02 4.44
C VAL A 405 -13.81 20.27 3.22
N GLY A 406 -13.76 20.90 2.08
CA GLY A 406 -13.92 20.24 0.78
C GLY A 406 -12.58 19.76 0.23
N ALA A 407 -12.59 18.67 -0.51
CA ALA A 407 -11.39 18.13 -1.15
C ALA A 407 -11.69 17.70 -2.58
N TYR A 408 -11.04 18.35 -3.54
CA TYR A 408 -11.23 18.05 -4.95
C TYR A 408 -10.30 16.93 -5.39
N LYS A 409 -10.88 15.75 -5.66
CA LYS A 409 -10.16 14.54 -6.11
C LYS A 409 -9.00 14.13 -5.19
N THR A 410 -9.13 14.36 -3.87
CA THR A 410 -8.15 13.94 -2.87
C THR A 410 -8.72 12.83 -1.98
N GLN A 411 -7.85 12.06 -1.34
CA GLN A 411 -8.25 10.91 -0.54
C GLN A 411 -8.58 11.31 0.91
N GLU A 412 -9.73 10.87 1.42
CA GLU A 412 -10.19 11.20 2.78
C GLU A 412 -9.60 10.31 3.88
N PHE A 413 -9.16 9.09 3.56
CA PHE A 413 -8.63 8.13 4.56
C PHE A 413 -7.48 8.69 5.39
N CYS A 414 -6.53 9.38 4.72
CA CYS A 414 -5.38 9.96 5.41
C CYS A 414 -5.80 11.07 6.38
N TRP A 415 -6.86 11.82 6.04
CA TRP A 415 -7.44 12.82 6.93
C TRP A 415 -8.05 12.18 8.18
N TYR A 416 -8.84 11.13 8.03
CA TYR A 416 -9.37 10.39 9.17
C TYR A 416 -8.26 9.83 10.06
N TYR A 417 -7.17 9.34 9.48
CA TYR A 417 -6.04 8.85 10.26
C TYR A 417 -5.40 9.95 11.12
N LEU A 418 -5.15 11.13 10.55
CA LEU A 418 -4.59 12.25 11.29
C LEU A 418 -5.54 12.68 12.41
N ASN A 419 -6.83 12.75 12.10
CA ASN A 419 -7.87 13.09 13.05
C ASN A 419 -7.97 12.06 14.19
N ASN A 420 -7.91 10.76 13.89
CA ASN A 420 -7.87 9.66 14.87
C ASN A 420 -6.64 9.76 15.78
N ARG A 421 -5.47 10.01 15.19
CA ARG A 421 -4.21 10.18 15.92
C ARG A 421 -4.27 11.36 16.90
N ASP A 422 -4.89 12.45 16.50
CA ASP A 422 -4.93 13.72 17.25
C ASP A 422 -6.20 13.89 18.10
N GLY A 423 -7.00 12.83 18.25
CA GLY A 423 -8.13 12.78 19.18
C GLY A 423 -9.50 13.10 18.59
N GLY A 424 -9.64 13.16 17.27
CA GLY A 424 -10.94 13.24 16.61
C GLY A 424 -11.62 14.61 16.65
N SER A 425 -10.85 15.72 16.67
CA SER A 425 -11.35 17.09 16.81
C SER A 425 -11.73 17.78 15.50
N GLN A 426 -11.26 17.26 14.35
CA GLN A 426 -11.53 17.82 13.03
C GLN A 426 -12.82 17.26 12.42
N GLY A 427 -13.46 18.07 11.56
CA GLY A 427 -14.62 17.65 10.79
C GLY A 427 -14.28 16.66 9.67
N LYS A 428 -15.34 16.07 9.11
CA LYS A 428 -15.24 15.25 7.89
C LYS A 428 -14.68 16.08 6.73
N VAL A 429 -13.83 15.46 5.92
CA VAL A 429 -13.46 15.99 4.60
C VAL A 429 -14.46 15.50 3.57
N HIS A 430 -15.03 16.43 2.82
CA HIS A 430 -15.99 16.14 1.75
C HIS A 430 -15.26 16.00 0.41
N THR A 431 -14.98 14.76 0.00
CA THR A 431 -14.30 14.48 -1.28
C THR A 431 -15.31 14.49 -2.43
N ASN A 432 -15.10 15.39 -3.38
CA ASN A 432 -15.95 15.57 -4.54
C ASN A 432 -15.17 15.54 -5.87
N PHE A 433 -15.85 15.20 -6.95
CA PHE A 433 -15.32 15.30 -8.32
C PHE A 433 -15.42 16.70 -8.92
N HIS A 434 -16.09 17.62 -8.24
CA HIS A 434 -16.19 19.05 -8.56
C HIS A 434 -15.88 19.86 -7.30
N ILE A 435 -15.56 21.13 -7.46
CA ILE A 435 -15.26 22.03 -6.36
C ILE A 435 -16.56 22.52 -5.74
N ALA A 436 -16.86 22.10 -4.52
CA ALA A 436 -18.02 22.53 -3.76
C ALA A 436 -17.72 23.87 -3.05
N LEU A 437 -18.37 24.96 -3.47
CA LEU A 437 -18.07 26.33 -2.99
C LEU A 437 -18.65 26.67 -1.59
N ASP A 438 -19.23 25.70 -0.89
CA ASP A 438 -19.91 25.88 0.40
C ASP A 438 -19.06 25.52 1.63
N ALA A 439 -17.87 24.96 1.46
CA ALA A 439 -16.96 24.66 2.57
C ALA A 439 -16.12 25.87 2.99
N ASP A 440 -15.68 25.90 4.26
CA ASP A 440 -14.79 26.94 4.77
C ASP A 440 -13.39 26.87 4.13
N PHE A 441 -12.95 25.64 3.80
CA PHE A 441 -11.66 25.34 3.17
C PHE A 441 -11.84 24.40 1.99
N GLN A 442 -10.92 24.52 1.01
CA GLN A 442 -10.81 23.58 -0.12
C GLN A 442 -9.37 23.08 -0.24
N VAL A 443 -9.19 21.77 -0.27
CA VAL A 443 -7.91 21.12 -0.59
C VAL A 443 -7.92 20.72 -2.05
N VAL A 444 -7.02 21.29 -2.84
CA VAL A 444 -6.98 21.07 -4.29
C VAL A 444 -5.61 20.61 -4.71
N ARG A 445 -5.54 19.66 -5.63
CA ARG A 445 -4.30 19.20 -6.22
C ARG A 445 -3.78 20.20 -7.26
N ASP A 446 -2.51 20.57 -7.16
CA ASP A 446 -1.87 21.49 -8.09
C ASP A 446 -1.98 21.02 -9.54
N GLY A 447 -2.30 21.96 -10.44
CA GLY A 447 -2.46 21.68 -11.87
C GLY A 447 -3.73 20.92 -12.26
N ARG A 448 -4.66 20.67 -11.32
CA ARG A 448 -5.96 20.03 -11.58
C ARG A 448 -7.17 20.93 -11.35
N ILE A 449 -6.98 22.24 -11.34
CA ILE A 449 -8.07 23.21 -11.24
C ILE A 449 -8.66 23.36 -12.65
N GLU A 450 -9.77 22.68 -12.90
CA GLU A 450 -10.54 22.78 -14.16
C GLU A 450 -11.54 23.94 -14.11
N ASP A 451 -11.91 24.37 -12.90
CA ASP A 451 -12.90 25.41 -12.66
C ASP A 451 -12.24 26.64 -12.00
N SER A 452 -12.19 27.76 -12.72
CA SER A 452 -11.64 29.02 -12.23
C SER A 452 -12.52 29.72 -11.19
N THR A 453 -13.78 29.30 -11.02
CA THR A 453 -14.70 29.89 -10.02
C THR A 453 -14.21 29.75 -8.58
N LEU A 454 -13.34 28.77 -8.31
CA LEU A 454 -12.66 28.69 -7.02
C LEU A 454 -12.01 30.02 -6.61
N PHE A 455 -11.31 30.68 -7.54
CA PHE A 455 -10.56 31.92 -7.27
C PHE A 455 -11.45 33.15 -7.03
N ASP A 456 -12.74 33.07 -7.33
CA ASP A 456 -13.70 34.13 -7.04
C ASP A 456 -14.06 34.17 -5.55
N PHE A 457 -14.00 33.03 -4.86
CA PHE A 457 -14.45 32.87 -3.48
C PHE A 457 -13.35 32.50 -2.49
N TYR A 458 -12.20 31.96 -2.93
CA TYR A 458 -11.14 31.45 -2.08
C TYR A 458 -9.79 32.04 -2.39
N ASP A 459 -8.95 32.16 -1.36
CA ASP A 459 -7.53 32.53 -1.45
C ASP A 459 -6.63 31.34 -1.07
N PRO A 460 -5.50 31.13 -1.76
CA PRO A 460 -4.53 30.11 -1.37
C PRO A 460 -3.82 30.54 -0.07
N VAL A 461 -3.76 29.65 0.92
CA VAL A 461 -3.15 29.93 2.23
C VAL A 461 -1.96 29.04 2.56
N VAL A 462 -1.98 27.78 2.12
CA VAL A 462 -0.88 26.83 2.31
C VAL A 462 -0.69 26.02 1.04
N SER A 463 0.55 25.94 0.54
CA SER A 463 0.94 25.02 -0.54
C SER A 463 2.00 24.06 -0.03
N ASP A 464 1.80 22.78 -0.30
CA ASP A 464 2.71 21.71 0.07
C ASP A 464 3.32 21.06 -1.18
N PRO A 465 4.58 21.35 -1.50
CA PRO A 465 5.23 20.81 -2.70
C PRO A 465 5.47 19.30 -2.63
N ASP A 466 5.55 18.70 -1.42
CA ASP A 466 5.79 17.27 -1.25
C ASP A 466 4.57 16.43 -1.64
N THR A 467 3.36 16.94 -1.36
CA THR A 467 2.09 16.28 -1.71
C THR A 467 1.44 16.89 -2.96
N LYS A 468 1.94 18.02 -3.45
CA LYS A 468 1.35 18.80 -4.55
C LYS A 468 -0.10 19.21 -4.27
N LEU A 469 -0.39 19.52 -3.02
CA LEU A 469 -1.68 20.00 -2.57
C LEU A 469 -1.59 21.46 -2.15
N THR A 470 -2.63 22.23 -2.46
CA THR A 470 -2.81 23.60 -2.00
C THR A 470 -4.12 23.73 -1.26
N LEU A 471 -4.06 24.34 -0.07
CA LEU A 471 -5.22 24.72 0.72
C LEU A 471 -5.66 26.13 0.33
N TYR A 472 -6.95 26.23 0.08
CA TYR A 472 -7.64 27.49 -0.18
C TYR A 472 -8.61 27.76 0.97
N GLU A 473 -8.60 28.97 1.52
CA GLU A 473 -9.54 29.44 2.55
C GLU A 473 -10.58 30.36 1.93
N ARG A 474 -11.83 30.20 2.34
CA ARG A 474 -12.94 31.03 1.85
C ARG A 474 -12.82 32.44 2.38
N ARG A 475 -12.85 33.47 1.49
CA ARG A 475 -12.75 34.89 1.84
C ARG A 475 -13.87 35.32 2.78
N ASN A 476 -15.09 34.98 2.42
CA ASN A 476 -16.29 35.27 3.20
C ASN A 476 -16.93 33.94 3.59
N LYS A 477 -16.85 33.57 4.86
CA LYS A 477 -17.53 32.36 5.36
C LYS A 477 -19.02 32.51 5.22
N LEU A 478 -19.71 31.43 4.79
CA LEU A 478 -21.15 31.44 4.63
C LEU A 478 -21.84 31.67 5.97
N GLU A 479 -22.86 32.53 5.97
CA GLU A 479 -23.69 32.73 7.15
C GLU A 479 -24.45 31.45 7.47
N ARG A 480 -24.43 31.07 8.75
CA ARG A 480 -25.02 29.83 9.26
C ARG A 480 -26.21 30.14 10.14
N GLN A 481 -27.39 30.04 9.56
CA GLN A 481 -28.65 30.31 10.24
C GLN A 481 -29.19 29.04 10.91
N LEU A 482 -29.35 29.05 12.24
CA LEU A 482 -29.93 27.93 12.97
C LEU A 482 -31.39 27.75 12.59
N ILE A 483 -31.75 26.58 12.02
CA ILE A 483 -33.12 26.22 11.68
C ILE A 483 -33.78 25.43 12.80
N HIS A 484 -33.04 24.42 13.34
CA HIS A 484 -33.57 23.50 14.31
C HIS A 484 -32.50 23.08 15.30
N ALA A 485 -32.90 22.91 16.58
CA ALA A 485 -32.07 22.31 17.60
C ALA A 485 -32.92 21.42 18.50
N THR A 486 -32.45 20.23 18.76
CA THR A 486 -33.18 19.27 19.59
C THR A 486 -32.23 18.50 20.53
N ASN A 487 -32.74 18.10 21.68
CA ASN A 487 -32.02 17.15 22.53
C ASN A 487 -32.18 15.74 21.98
N VAL A 488 -31.08 15.02 21.90
CA VAL A 488 -31.08 13.61 21.52
C VAL A 488 -31.68 12.79 22.64
N ARG A 489 -32.58 11.86 22.30
CA ARG A 489 -33.19 10.97 23.32
C ARG A 489 -32.10 10.07 23.90
N PRO A 490 -31.84 10.13 25.23
CA PRO A 490 -30.86 9.26 25.85
C PRO A 490 -31.28 7.78 25.73
N THR A 491 -30.27 6.89 25.62
CA THR A 491 -30.51 5.45 25.72
C THR A 491 -30.80 5.05 27.16
N SER A 492 -31.57 3.99 27.35
CA SER A 492 -31.81 3.39 28.69
C SER A 492 -30.65 2.47 29.09
N GLY A 493 -29.45 3.06 29.32
CA GLY A 493 -28.21 2.29 29.50
C GLY A 493 -27.61 1.84 28.20
N PHE A 494 -26.83 0.75 28.22
CA PHE A 494 -26.25 0.15 27.00
C PHE A 494 -27.32 -0.58 26.19
N ILE A 495 -27.34 -0.30 24.88
CA ILE A 495 -28.23 -0.92 23.89
C ILE A 495 -27.37 -1.54 22.76
N SER A 496 -27.98 -2.43 21.97
CA SER A 496 -27.33 -3.04 20.78
C SER A 496 -28.19 -2.89 19.52
N ASP A 497 -29.05 -1.87 19.51
CA ASP A 497 -29.91 -1.58 18.37
C ASP A 497 -29.04 -1.22 17.14
N GLU A 498 -29.46 -1.71 15.98
CA GLU A 498 -28.77 -1.41 14.72
C GLU A 498 -28.87 0.08 14.35
N TYR A 499 -30.03 0.69 14.64
CA TYR A 499 -30.31 2.10 14.33
C TYR A 499 -30.79 2.84 15.58
N HIS A 500 -30.17 3.98 15.87
CA HIS A 500 -30.62 4.90 16.90
C HIS A 500 -30.86 6.29 16.32
N ASN A 501 -32.12 6.72 16.22
CA ASN A 501 -32.48 8.02 15.68
C ASN A 501 -32.04 9.16 16.59
N ILE A 502 -31.28 10.11 15.99
CA ILE A 502 -30.87 11.38 16.60
C ILE A 502 -31.87 12.47 16.22
N LEU A 503 -32.23 12.55 14.94
CA LEU A 503 -33.17 13.50 14.38
C LEU A 503 -33.93 12.84 13.22
N GLU A 504 -35.24 13.07 13.18
CA GLU A 504 -36.08 12.80 12.01
C GLU A 504 -37.03 13.97 11.81
N MET A 505 -37.03 14.56 10.60
CA MET A 505 -37.88 15.73 10.33
C MET A 505 -38.26 15.83 8.84
N GLU A 506 -39.40 16.48 8.59
CA GLU A 506 -39.81 16.87 7.24
C GLU A 506 -38.97 18.07 6.73
N ILE A 507 -38.58 18.03 5.45
CA ILE A 507 -37.68 19.01 4.84
C ILE A 507 -38.19 19.63 3.55
N ASP A 508 -39.51 19.60 3.28
CA ASP A 508 -40.11 20.13 2.04
C ASP A 508 -39.69 21.57 1.70
N SER A 509 -39.49 22.42 2.72
CA SER A 509 -39.03 23.80 2.58
C SER A 509 -37.55 23.98 2.40
N LEU A 510 -36.77 22.90 2.47
CA LEU A 510 -35.30 22.91 2.49
C LEU A 510 -34.67 22.38 1.19
N ALA A 511 -35.49 22.03 0.22
CA ALA A 511 -35.04 21.58 -1.11
C ALA A 511 -34.12 22.63 -1.76
N ASN A 512 -33.07 22.17 -2.44
CA ASN A 512 -32.04 23.01 -3.10
C ASN A 512 -31.27 23.93 -2.15
N LYS A 513 -31.25 23.64 -0.85
CA LYS A 513 -30.46 24.40 0.12
C LYS A 513 -29.24 23.59 0.56
N THR A 514 -28.16 24.31 0.85
CA THR A 514 -27.03 23.74 1.57
C THR A 514 -27.34 23.78 3.08
N LEU A 515 -27.22 22.63 3.72
CA LEU A 515 -27.43 22.51 5.14
C LEU A 515 -26.14 22.05 5.82
N PHE A 516 -25.97 22.42 7.08
CA PHE A 516 -24.99 21.82 7.97
C PHE A 516 -25.71 21.12 9.12
N LEU A 517 -25.42 19.86 9.29
CA LEU A 517 -25.99 19.05 10.35
C LEU A 517 -24.88 18.73 11.37
N GLY A 518 -25.07 19.17 12.62
CA GLY A 518 -24.13 19.00 13.70
C GLY A 518 -24.69 18.16 14.85
N ALA A 519 -23.83 17.34 15.43
CA ALA A 519 -24.13 16.55 16.63
C ALA A 519 -23.09 16.81 17.73
N GLU A 520 -23.57 17.02 18.93
CA GLU A 520 -22.83 17.01 20.18
C GLU A 520 -23.37 15.85 21.00
N LEU A 521 -22.61 14.75 21.11
CA LEU A 521 -23.04 13.52 21.76
C LEU A 521 -22.03 13.09 22.81
N THR A 522 -22.51 12.63 23.95
CA THR A 522 -21.73 11.74 24.82
C THR A 522 -21.98 10.32 24.35
N LEU A 523 -20.93 9.62 23.91
CA LEU A 523 -21.02 8.27 23.37
C LEU A 523 -20.12 7.33 24.17
N GLU A 524 -20.66 6.19 24.59
CA GLU A 524 -19.91 5.16 25.29
C GLU A 524 -20.09 3.82 24.57
N SER A 525 -18.98 3.09 24.36
CA SER A 525 -19.00 1.72 23.85
C SER A 525 -18.00 0.85 24.59
N GLN A 526 -18.34 -0.41 24.80
CA GLN A 526 -17.44 -1.41 25.38
C GLN A 526 -16.53 -2.03 24.31
N GLU A 527 -16.92 -1.92 23.04
CA GLU A 527 -16.17 -2.45 21.92
C GLU A 527 -15.04 -1.51 21.47
N LYS A 528 -13.94 -2.12 21.01
CA LYS A 528 -12.73 -1.39 20.57
C LYS A 528 -12.13 -2.05 19.32
N PRO A 529 -12.33 -1.47 18.14
CA PRO A 529 -13.06 -0.24 17.84
C PRO A 529 -14.60 -0.46 17.86
N PHE A 530 -15.34 0.63 18.07
CA PHE A 530 -16.79 0.68 17.92
C PHE A 530 -17.14 0.92 16.44
N ILE A 531 -17.31 -0.14 15.66
CA ILE A 531 -17.59 -0.08 14.23
C ILE A 531 -19.04 0.38 14.01
N SER A 532 -19.21 1.68 13.86
CA SER A 532 -20.50 2.33 13.69
C SER A 532 -20.34 3.64 12.90
N TRP A 533 -21.41 4.07 12.31
CA TRP A 533 -21.43 5.30 11.52
C TRP A 533 -22.46 6.30 12.07
N LEU A 534 -22.09 7.57 12.09
CA LEU A 534 -23.02 8.67 12.23
C LEU A 534 -23.56 8.97 10.83
N ALA A 535 -24.78 8.56 10.53
CA ALA A 535 -25.35 8.50 9.19
C ALA A 535 -26.44 9.56 8.99
N VAL A 536 -26.43 10.19 7.83
CA VAL A 536 -27.49 11.09 7.36
C VAL A 536 -28.11 10.51 6.09
N THR A 537 -29.42 10.45 6.04
CA THR A 537 -30.15 10.10 4.81
C THR A 537 -31.27 11.11 4.55
N VAL A 538 -31.52 11.37 3.26
CA VAL A 538 -32.73 12.06 2.80
C VAL A 538 -33.54 11.08 2.00
N ASN A 539 -34.78 10.88 2.41
CA ASN A 539 -35.71 9.97 1.76
C ASN A 539 -36.76 10.76 0.95
N ASP A 540 -37.18 10.18 -0.15
CA ASP A 540 -38.32 10.68 -0.95
C ASP A 540 -39.68 10.31 -0.32
N ALA A 541 -40.78 10.65 -0.99
CA ALA A 541 -42.14 10.34 -0.54
C ALA A 541 -42.44 8.84 -0.51
N ALA A 542 -41.71 8.02 -1.24
CA ALA A 542 -41.82 6.57 -1.25
C ALA A 542 -40.99 5.90 -0.13
N GLY A 543 -40.19 6.68 0.61
CA GLY A 543 -39.27 6.19 1.64
C GLY A 543 -37.91 5.72 1.10
N THR A 544 -37.64 5.93 -0.18
CA THR A 544 -36.36 5.57 -0.80
C THR A 544 -35.30 6.60 -0.43
N SER A 545 -34.12 6.15 0.00
CA SER A 545 -32.98 7.04 0.27
C SER A 545 -32.39 7.56 -1.04
N ILE A 546 -32.43 8.89 -1.22
CA ILE A 546 -31.95 9.59 -2.42
C ILE A 546 -30.72 10.44 -2.16
N TYR A 547 -30.31 10.60 -0.90
CA TYR A 547 -29.08 11.27 -0.47
C TYR A 547 -28.55 10.61 0.77
N GLN A 548 -27.21 10.46 0.87
CA GLN A 548 -26.56 9.78 2.01
C GLN A 548 -25.21 10.42 2.31
N GLU A 549 -24.92 10.58 3.61
CA GLU A 549 -23.62 10.98 4.13
C GLU A 549 -23.28 10.18 5.38
N TYR A 550 -21.98 9.87 5.58
CA TYR A 550 -21.52 9.04 6.68
C TYR A 550 -20.27 9.61 7.33
N ILE A 551 -20.17 9.47 8.65
CA ILE A 551 -18.96 9.74 9.44
C ILE A 551 -18.66 8.45 10.23
N PRO A 552 -17.58 7.70 9.88
CA PRO A 552 -17.20 6.49 10.60
C PRO A 552 -16.70 6.83 12.00
N LEU A 553 -17.35 6.31 13.03
CA LEU A 553 -17.02 6.60 14.43
C LEU A 553 -15.72 5.93 14.88
N ASP A 554 -15.46 4.72 14.41
CA ASP A 554 -14.23 3.98 14.67
C ASP A 554 -13.00 4.62 14.00
N TRP A 555 -13.18 5.34 12.89
CA TRP A 555 -12.10 6.09 12.23
C TRP A 555 -11.81 7.42 12.91
N LEU A 556 -12.78 8.00 13.60
CA LEU A 556 -12.55 9.19 14.44
C LEU A 556 -11.78 8.82 15.71
N ARG A 557 -12.18 7.74 16.38
CA ARG A 557 -11.55 7.23 17.60
C ARG A 557 -11.67 5.71 17.69
N LYS A 558 -10.63 5.06 18.19
CA LYS A 558 -10.68 3.64 18.54
C LYS A 558 -11.49 3.38 19.82
N ASP A 559 -11.37 4.25 20.82
CA ASP A 559 -11.90 4.06 22.17
C ASP A 559 -12.92 5.15 22.53
N TRP A 560 -14.13 4.72 22.84
CA TRP A 560 -15.23 5.58 23.24
C TRP A 560 -15.57 5.39 24.74
N ASN A 561 -14.62 4.93 25.55
CA ASN A 561 -14.77 4.80 26.99
C ASN A 561 -13.93 5.83 27.74
N GLY A 562 -14.48 6.45 28.77
CA GLY A 562 -13.76 7.36 29.66
C GLY A 562 -14.30 8.82 29.68
N SER A 563 -13.54 9.73 30.26
CA SER A 563 -13.95 11.13 30.49
C SER A 563 -13.99 12.01 29.23
N GLU A 564 -13.46 11.52 28.10
CA GLU A 564 -13.38 12.27 26.84
C GLU A 564 -14.36 11.77 25.77
N ASN A 565 -15.51 11.27 26.18
CA ASN A 565 -16.51 10.64 25.31
C ASN A 565 -17.33 11.62 24.47
N ASN A 566 -17.00 12.91 24.49
CA ASN A 566 -17.77 13.90 23.75
C ASN A 566 -17.40 13.89 22.28
N LEU A 567 -18.37 13.54 21.45
CA LEU A 567 -18.32 13.69 20.00
C LEU A 567 -18.88 15.07 19.65
N LEU A 568 -18.08 15.88 18.97
CA LEU A 568 -18.51 17.13 18.35
C LEU A 568 -18.20 17.04 16.88
N GLN A 569 -19.19 16.64 16.08
CA GLN A 569 -19.03 16.40 14.65
C GLN A 569 -20.18 16.97 13.86
N GLY A 570 -19.93 17.22 12.59
CA GLY A 570 -20.96 17.66 11.67
C GLY A 570 -20.58 17.42 10.22
N THR A 571 -21.57 17.49 9.36
CA THR A 571 -21.42 17.27 7.94
C THR A 571 -22.20 18.31 7.12
N LEU A 572 -21.60 18.74 6.01
CA LEU A 572 -22.29 19.51 5.00
C LEU A 572 -23.22 18.59 4.19
N LEU A 573 -24.41 19.06 3.94
CA LEU A 573 -25.35 18.48 3.00
C LEU A 573 -25.44 19.47 1.85
N HIS A 574 -24.68 19.21 0.80
CA HIS A 574 -24.38 20.19 -0.24
C HIS A 574 -25.61 20.70 -0.99
N ASP A 575 -26.50 19.82 -1.37
CA ASP A 575 -27.71 20.21 -2.10
C ASP A 575 -28.83 19.21 -1.83
N ILE A 576 -29.80 19.61 -1.05
CA ILE A 576 -30.91 18.71 -0.72
C ILE A 576 -31.75 18.47 -1.98
N PRO A 577 -31.91 17.22 -2.44
CA PRO A 577 -32.70 16.91 -3.62
C PRO A 577 -34.14 17.44 -3.51
N LYS A 578 -34.70 17.90 -4.63
CA LYS A 578 -36.07 18.44 -4.71
C LYS A 578 -37.15 17.42 -4.28
N GLU A 579 -36.88 16.16 -4.52
CA GLU A 579 -37.73 15.04 -4.19
C GLU A 579 -37.64 14.64 -2.71
N GLY A 580 -36.64 15.22 -1.97
CA GLY A 580 -36.42 14.93 -0.56
C GLY A 580 -37.57 15.36 0.32
N LYS A 581 -38.08 14.48 1.17
CA LYS A 581 -39.19 14.69 2.08
C LYS A 581 -38.81 14.58 3.54
N ILE A 582 -38.01 13.57 3.87
CA ILE A 582 -37.65 13.26 5.25
C ILE A 582 -36.13 13.22 5.37
N LEU A 583 -35.59 14.03 6.26
CA LEU A 583 -34.21 13.96 6.72
C LEU A 583 -34.14 13.06 7.95
N LYS A 584 -33.26 12.07 7.92
CA LYS A 584 -32.93 11.22 9.08
C LYS A 584 -31.47 11.37 9.41
N PHE A 585 -31.18 11.51 10.71
CA PHE A 585 -29.84 11.52 11.27
C PHE A 585 -29.80 10.51 12.42
N TYR A 586 -28.90 9.55 12.36
CA TYR A 586 -28.91 8.40 13.25
C TYR A 586 -27.53 7.78 13.41
N ILE A 587 -27.32 7.01 14.47
CA ILE A 587 -26.21 6.06 14.57
C ILE A 587 -26.61 4.77 13.87
N TRP A 588 -25.78 4.30 12.96
CA TRP A 588 -25.87 2.99 12.34
C TRP A 588 -24.79 2.08 12.94
N ASN A 589 -25.21 1.25 13.90
CA ASN A 589 -24.40 0.26 14.61
C ASN A 589 -24.39 -1.05 13.80
N ILE A 590 -23.45 -1.14 12.85
CA ILE A 590 -23.40 -2.20 11.83
C ILE A 590 -23.29 -3.59 12.46
N ASP A 591 -22.45 -3.73 13.46
CA ASP A 591 -22.15 -5.01 14.12
C ASP A 591 -23.07 -5.30 15.31
N LYS A 592 -24.05 -4.44 15.60
CA LYS A 592 -24.99 -4.56 16.73
C LYS A 592 -24.27 -4.75 18.07
N THR A 593 -23.18 -4.05 18.24
CA THR A 593 -22.38 -4.04 19.45
C THR A 593 -23.01 -3.19 20.56
N SER A 594 -22.54 -3.32 21.78
CA SER A 594 -23.11 -2.64 22.95
C SER A 594 -22.60 -1.18 23.06
N TYR A 595 -23.51 -0.21 23.08
CA TYR A 595 -23.19 1.22 23.24
C TYR A 595 -24.27 1.98 24.01
N SER A 596 -23.95 3.19 24.50
CA SER A 596 -24.90 4.11 25.11
C SER A 596 -24.71 5.55 24.68
N ILE A 597 -25.79 6.32 24.69
CA ILE A 597 -25.81 7.77 24.50
C ILE A 597 -26.47 8.40 25.72
N PRO A 598 -25.73 8.73 26.79
CA PRO A 598 -26.28 9.31 28.01
C PRO A 598 -26.93 10.68 27.79
N ASN A 599 -26.36 11.49 26.89
CA ASN A 599 -26.91 12.78 26.51
C ASN A 599 -26.41 13.22 25.13
N GLY A 600 -27.09 14.21 24.56
CA GLY A 600 -26.66 14.83 23.31
C GLY A 600 -27.61 15.90 22.82
N LYS A 601 -27.12 16.68 21.86
CA LYS A 601 -27.88 17.67 21.10
C LYS A 601 -27.56 17.58 19.63
N CYS A 602 -28.57 17.80 18.82
CA CYS A 602 -28.47 17.90 17.37
C CYS A 602 -28.86 19.30 16.92
N TYR A 603 -28.17 19.80 15.89
CA TYR A 603 -28.36 21.14 15.33
C TYR A 603 -28.43 21.07 13.83
N LEU A 604 -29.38 21.77 13.22
CA LEU A 604 -29.49 21.94 11.79
C LEU A 604 -29.39 23.43 11.44
N TYR A 605 -28.43 23.74 10.58
CA TYR A 605 -28.20 25.10 10.07
C TYR A 605 -28.47 25.13 8.57
N HIS A 606 -29.02 26.25 8.10
CA HIS A 606 -29.01 26.65 6.71
C HIS A 606 -27.78 27.51 6.44
N LEU A 607 -27.05 27.23 5.35
CA LEU A 607 -25.96 28.04 4.88
C LEU A 607 -26.49 28.95 3.76
N GLU A 608 -26.42 30.27 3.96
CA GLU A 608 -26.84 31.23 2.96
C GLU A 608 -25.76 31.35 1.88
N ARG A 609 -26.10 30.90 0.66
CA ARG A 609 -25.15 30.87 -0.46
C ARG A 609 -24.98 32.25 -1.08
N ASP A 610 -23.75 32.62 -1.41
CA ASP A 610 -23.35 33.78 -2.19
C ASP A 610 -22.86 33.41 -3.61
N PHE A 611 -23.16 32.18 -4.05
CA PHE A 611 -22.78 31.64 -5.35
C PHE A 611 -23.99 30.96 -6.03
N PRO A 612 -23.98 30.84 -7.39
CA PRO A 612 -25.06 30.17 -8.11
C PRO A 612 -25.09 28.68 -7.80
N ASN A 613 -26.26 28.07 -7.95
CA ASN A 613 -26.43 26.65 -7.70
C ASN A 613 -25.52 25.82 -8.62
N GLN A 614 -24.66 24.97 -8.06
CA GLN A 614 -23.69 24.19 -8.81
C GLN A 614 -24.18 22.78 -9.19
N TYR A 615 -25.29 22.34 -8.60
CA TYR A 615 -25.74 20.94 -8.63
C TYR A 615 -27.03 20.72 -9.40
N ASN A 616 -27.43 21.64 -10.29
CA ASN A 616 -28.63 21.49 -11.13
C ASN A 616 -28.36 20.66 -12.38
#